data_f93b3f7e164fb0389a323fb84795054a
#
_entry.id   f93b3f7e164fb0389a323fb84795054a
#
_cell.length_a   1.000
_cell.length_b   1.000
_cell.length_c   1.000
_cell.angle_alpha   90.00
_cell.angle_beta   90.00
_cell.angle_gamma   90.00
#
_symmetry.space_group_name_H-M   'P 1'
#
loop_
_entity.id
_entity.type
_entity.pdbx_description
1 polymer ?
#
loop_
_entity_poly.entity_id
_entity_poly.type
_entity_poly.pdbx_seq_one_letter_code
_entity_poly.pdbx_strand_id
1 'polypeptide(L)'
;MTLRNFFALFACLLVLGCDNEVSAPADTTESMAETATEPAAKPHYEPWGVDLGANNPDIQPGDDFWGYANGKWADENEIPPERTSHGVWLEIHERAEKRVRGIIEELGDADNETGSSEQKVGDYYASWMNVEKVDELGISPLQPDLDRIAAIENADDLAAEFGRQYFVYGSSPFSAGLGINPKNPDEYMINIGLTGLGLPDRDYYLDDTERFIEIRQEYLIHITQMLGFANYRDPVEYADSILALETAIAELQWIRADRRDRDKTYNPTTVTALKEQHSGFNWAAFLESHRLEFVENIITNHPDTIEPLIALVNEQPLDVWKAYLAYHLISGNGSILSTKIDDANFAFVGKVLRGQEEQLVRWKRGVARVGAQQGLGEALGQIYVDRYFPESSKTQMLELVENVRAAYKERIQGLSWMSEETREEALMKLAAFYPKIGYPNKWVDLSDITISEDDLFGNARRLREFFENRDVEKLKTGTDKEEWFMMPQTVNAYYLPNWNQIVFPAAILEAPFFDPNADPAVNYGAIGAVIGHEMGHGFDDQGSKYDARGVKRNWWTDADRANFSSRTDRLGEQFDTY
;
A
#
# COMPACT_ATOMS: atom_id res chain seq x y z
N MET A 1 -18.37 -46.66 -30.05
CA MET A 1 -19.43 -46.45 -31.04
C MET A 1 -19.15 -45.08 -31.63
N THR A 2 -18.37 -45.07 -32.68
CA THR A 2 -18.59 -44.77 -34.11
C THR A 2 -19.03 -43.32 -34.37
N LEU A 3 -18.13 -42.45 -34.85
CA LEU A 3 -17.81 -42.05 -36.25
C LEU A 3 -18.96 -41.23 -36.90
N ARG A 4 -18.79 -40.02 -37.49
CA ARG A 4 -18.08 -39.75 -38.75
C ARG A 4 -18.22 -38.28 -39.18
N ASN A 5 -17.12 -37.71 -39.64
CA ASN A 5 -16.83 -36.72 -40.67
C ASN A 5 -17.96 -36.22 -41.59
N PHE A 6 -17.87 -34.91 -42.00
CA PHE A 6 -18.03 -34.52 -43.40
C PHE A 6 -17.19 -33.30 -43.77
N PHE A 7 -16.29 -33.47 -44.72
CA PHE A 7 -15.60 -32.50 -45.56
C PHE A 7 -16.53 -32.08 -46.72
N ALA A 8 -16.46 -30.85 -47.17
CA ALA A 8 -16.81 -30.52 -48.57
C ALA A 8 -15.99 -29.34 -49.07
N LEU A 9 -15.11 -29.67 -49.96
CA LEU A 9 -14.35 -28.87 -50.92
C LEU A 9 -15.29 -28.40 -52.06
N PHE A 10 -15.11 -27.19 -52.61
CA PHE A 10 -15.45 -26.91 -54.00
C PHE A 10 -14.44 -25.98 -54.65
N ALA A 11 -13.88 -26.42 -55.76
CA ALA A 11 -12.85 -25.78 -56.55
C ALA A 11 -13.41 -25.36 -57.91
N CYS A 12 -12.77 -24.36 -58.50
CA CYS A 12 -12.53 -24.07 -59.93
C CYS A 12 -13.68 -23.89 -60.91
N LEU A 13 -13.59 -22.81 -61.67
CA LEU A 13 -13.42 -22.94 -63.13
C LEU A 13 -12.97 -21.60 -63.78
N LEU A 14 -11.91 -21.74 -64.58
CA LEU A 14 -11.32 -20.79 -65.52
C LEU A 14 -12.20 -20.64 -66.77
N VAL A 15 -12.26 -19.45 -67.38
CA VAL A 15 -12.38 -19.32 -68.84
C VAL A 15 -11.52 -18.15 -69.33
N LEU A 16 -10.72 -18.48 -70.33
CA LEU A 16 -9.83 -17.67 -71.15
C LEU A 16 -10.59 -16.80 -72.16
N GLY A 17 -10.05 -15.65 -72.49
CA GLY A 17 -10.38 -14.87 -73.67
C GLY A 17 -9.32 -13.80 -73.92
N CYS A 18 -8.45 -14.03 -74.89
CA CYS A 18 -7.51 -13.09 -75.46
C CYS A 18 -8.20 -12.07 -76.36
N ASP A 19 -7.81 -10.81 -76.31
CA ASP A 19 -7.55 -10.03 -77.52
C ASP A 19 -6.62 -8.84 -77.22
N ASN A 20 -5.64 -8.71 -78.11
CA ASN A 20 -4.60 -7.69 -78.12
C ASN A 20 -5.13 -6.39 -78.70
N GLU A 21 -4.90 -5.26 -78.02
CA GLU A 21 -4.61 -3.97 -78.72
C GLU A 21 -3.59 -3.16 -77.94
N VAL A 22 -2.53 -2.80 -78.68
CA VAL A 22 -1.41 -1.99 -78.24
C VAL A 22 -1.81 -0.51 -78.36
N SER A 23 -1.84 0.25 -77.27
CA SER A 23 -1.81 1.70 -77.31
C SER A 23 -0.81 2.26 -76.30
N ALA A 24 -0.06 3.27 -76.74
CA ALA A 24 1.11 3.88 -76.11
C ALA A 24 0.84 4.47 -74.69
N PRO A 25 1.89 4.64 -73.88
CA PRO A 25 1.74 5.05 -72.48
C PRO A 25 1.36 6.53 -72.34
N ALA A 26 0.26 6.76 -71.63
CA ALA A 26 -0.05 8.07 -71.12
C ALA A 26 0.71 8.29 -69.80
N ASP A 27 1.42 9.37 -69.77
CA ASP A 27 2.16 9.94 -68.61
C ASP A 27 1.17 10.27 -67.48
N THR A 28 1.00 9.38 -66.50
CA THR A 28 0.28 9.65 -65.25
C THR A 28 1.31 9.92 -64.18
N THR A 29 1.63 11.17 -63.95
CA THR A 29 2.16 11.67 -62.70
C THR A 29 1.12 11.40 -61.62
N GLU A 30 1.21 10.24 -60.94
CA GLU A 30 0.57 10.02 -59.66
C GLU A 30 1.15 11.06 -58.67
N SER A 31 0.33 12.04 -58.34
CA SER A 31 0.49 12.88 -57.16
C SER A 31 0.51 11.94 -55.95
N MET A 32 1.69 11.66 -55.40
CA MET A 32 1.79 11.15 -54.04
C MET A 32 1.14 12.18 -53.13
N ALA A 33 -0.10 11.92 -52.71
CA ALA A 33 -0.70 12.63 -51.60
C ALA A 33 0.25 12.40 -50.41
N GLU A 34 0.98 13.43 -49.98
CA GLU A 34 1.59 13.49 -48.67
C GLU A 34 0.48 13.19 -47.68
N THR A 35 0.48 12.00 -47.11
CA THR A 35 -0.24 11.75 -45.88
C THR A 35 0.30 12.73 -44.88
N ALA A 36 -0.51 13.75 -44.56
CA ALA A 36 -0.22 14.65 -43.45
C ALA A 36 -0.03 13.78 -42.22
N THR A 37 1.23 13.58 -41.85
CA THR A 37 1.56 13.01 -40.55
C THR A 37 0.96 13.95 -39.52
N GLU A 38 0.05 13.44 -38.67
CA GLU A 38 -0.39 14.18 -37.49
C GLU A 38 0.88 14.71 -36.79
N PRO A 39 0.89 15.99 -36.37
CA PRO A 39 2.04 16.53 -35.66
C PRO A 39 2.33 15.64 -34.47
N ALA A 40 3.58 15.20 -34.35
CA ALA A 40 4.04 14.37 -33.23
C ALA A 40 3.59 15.04 -31.92
N ALA A 41 2.95 14.25 -31.04
CA ALA A 41 2.52 14.75 -29.74
C ALA A 41 3.74 15.33 -29.00
N LYS A 42 3.53 16.48 -28.35
CA LYS A 42 4.62 17.20 -27.68
C LYS A 42 4.79 16.67 -26.25
N PRO A 43 6.02 16.70 -25.70
CA PRO A 43 6.24 16.38 -24.31
C PRO A 43 5.57 17.40 -23.38
N HIS A 44 5.27 16.97 -22.15
CA HIS A 44 4.67 17.83 -21.12
C HIS A 44 5.55 19.07 -20.84
N TYR A 45 6.86 18.89 -20.75
CA TYR A 45 7.83 19.98 -20.64
C TYR A 45 8.56 20.15 -21.99
N GLU A 46 8.14 21.14 -22.78
CA GLU A 46 8.79 21.43 -24.07
C GLU A 46 10.22 21.99 -23.88
N PRO A 47 11.19 21.70 -24.79
CA PRO A 47 10.97 20.96 -26.04
C PRO A 47 11.20 19.45 -25.96
N TRP A 48 11.74 18.89 -24.87
CA TRP A 48 12.21 17.49 -24.83
C TRP A 48 11.84 16.72 -23.55
N GLY A 49 11.12 17.33 -22.62
CA GLY A 49 10.55 16.61 -21.45
C GLY A 49 11.20 16.98 -20.12
N VAL A 50 12.14 17.94 -20.07
CA VAL A 50 12.74 18.42 -18.81
C VAL A 50 12.22 19.79 -18.47
N ASP A 51 11.79 20.00 -17.23
CA ASP A 51 11.46 21.32 -16.70
C ASP A 51 12.73 22.13 -16.42
N LEU A 52 13.20 22.86 -17.40
CA LEU A 52 14.33 23.77 -17.25
C LEU A 52 13.97 25.05 -16.47
N GLY A 53 12.68 25.29 -16.23
CA GLY A 53 12.20 26.42 -15.44
C GLY A 53 12.49 26.28 -13.95
N ALA A 54 12.68 25.04 -13.46
CA ALA A 54 13.02 24.73 -12.09
C ALA A 54 14.49 25.07 -11.71
N ASN A 55 15.36 25.22 -12.71
CA ASN A 55 16.80 25.38 -12.51
C ASN A 55 17.16 26.77 -11.98
N ASN A 56 18.13 26.82 -11.06
CA ASN A 56 18.79 28.05 -10.65
C ASN A 56 20.18 28.14 -11.34
N PRO A 57 20.33 28.90 -12.43
CA PRO A 57 21.59 28.98 -13.20
C PRO A 57 22.71 29.74 -12.46
N ASP A 58 22.39 30.43 -11.35
CA ASP A 58 23.39 31.15 -10.56
C ASP A 58 24.19 30.21 -9.65
N ILE A 59 23.72 28.98 -9.46
CA ILE A 59 24.37 27.92 -8.67
C ILE A 59 25.22 27.05 -9.62
N GLN A 60 26.47 26.80 -9.22
CA GLN A 60 27.32 25.91 -10.00
C GLN A 60 26.97 24.45 -9.72
N PRO A 61 26.69 23.60 -10.73
CA PRO A 61 26.27 22.22 -10.51
C PRO A 61 27.34 21.34 -9.83
N GLY A 62 28.62 21.75 -9.85
CA GLY A 62 29.69 21.06 -9.13
C GLY A 62 29.79 21.40 -7.66
N ASP A 63 29.15 22.49 -7.22
CA ASP A 63 29.16 22.95 -5.84
C ASP A 63 27.88 22.49 -5.10
N ASP A 64 26.73 22.69 -5.74
CA ASP A 64 25.42 22.23 -5.25
C ASP A 64 24.53 21.82 -6.44
N PHE A 65 24.53 20.54 -6.75
CA PHE A 65 23.76 20.03 -7.90
C PHE A 65 22.25 20.10 -7.63
N TRP A 66 21.80 19.87 -6.38
CA TRP A 66 20.39 19.97 -6.05
C TRP A 66 19.87 21.42 -6.21
N GLY A 67 20.58 22.37 -5.65
CA GLY A 67 20.27 23.79 -5.77
C GLY A 67 20.31 24.27 -7.22
N TYR A 68 21.28 23.80 -8.03
CA TYR A 68 21.31 24.06 -9.46
C TYR A 68 20.06 23.53 -10.17
N ALA A 69 19.68 22.28 -9.92
CA ALA A 69 18.60 21.61 -10.65
C ALA A 69 17.19 22.04 -10.19
N ASN A 70 17.02 22.37 -8.90
CA ASN A 70 15.71 22.58 -8.29
C ASN A 70 15.57 23.94 -7.57
N GLY A 71 16.63 24.74 -7.49
CA GLY A 71 16.68 25.88 -6.59
C GLY A 71 15.61 26.93 -6.86
N LYS A 72 15.35 27.24 -8.15
CA LYS A 72 14.30 28.19 -8.48
C LYS A 72 12.90 27.66 -8.13
N TRP A 73 12.63 26.37 -8.41
CA TRP A 73 11.39 25.74 -8.01
C TRP A 73 11.22 25.79 -6.48
N ALA A 74 12.28 25.51 -5.71
CA ALA A 74 12.24 25.54 -4.24
C ALA A 74 11.99 26.96 -3.70
N ASP A 75 12.53 27.98 -4.33
CA ASP A 75 12.32 29.40 -3.95
C ASP A 75 10.89 29.88 -4.23
N GLU A 76 10.22 29.30 -5.22
CA GLU A 76 8.87 29.68 -5.67
C GLU A 76 7.76 28.82 -5.02
N ASN A 77 8.09 27.72 -4.33
CA ASN A 77 7.14 26.76 -3.80
C ASN A 77 7.32 26.52 -2.31
N GLU A 78 6.40 27.01 -1.51
CA GLU A 78 6.33 26.73 -0.07
C GLU A 78 5.65 25.38 0.21
N ILE A 79 5.94 24.78 1.35
CA ILE A 79 5.22 23.60 1.83
C ILE A 79 3.80 24.03 2.23
N PRO A 80 2.74 23.47 1.64
CA PRO A 80 1.38 23.78 2.05
C PRO A 80 1.11 23.44 3.53
N PRO A 81 0.31 24.23 4.28
CA PRO A 81 0.10 24.03 5.71
C PRO A 81 -0.57 22.69 6.06
N GLU A 82 -1.28 22.09 5.11
CA GLU A 82 -1.86 20.75 5.25
C GLU A 82 -0.89 19.61 4.86
N ARG A 83 0.38 19.93 4.55
CA ARG A 83 1.43 18.97 4.17
C ARG A 83 2.65 19.12 5.06
N THR A 84 3.51 18.11 5.07
CA THR A 84 4.81 18.12 5.78
C THR A 84 5.99 18.15 4.82
N SER A 85 5.74 18.09 3.53
CA SER A 85 6.74 18.16 2.46
C SER A 85 6.09 18.61 1.16
N HIS A 86 6.90 19.20 0.27
CA HIS A 86 6.51 19.55 -1.08
C HIS A 86 7.59 19.05 -2.05
N GLY A 87 7.17 18.56 -3.20
CA GLY A 87 8.02 18.05 -4.26
C GLY A 87 7.22 17.41 -5.37
N VAL A 88 7.89 16.91 -6.38
CA VAL A 88 7.29 16.33 -7.60
C VAL A 88 6.26 15.22 -7.29
N TRP A 89 6.48 14.44 -6.24
CA TRP A 89 5.53 13.40 -5.80
C TRP A 89 4.18 13.99 -5.39
N LEU A 90 4.19 15.13 -4.69
CA LEU A 90 2.96 15.81 -4.29
C LEU A 90 2.22 16.36 -5.51
N GLU A 91 2.92 16.96 -6.47
CA GLU A 91 2.31 17.51 -7.68
C GLU A 91 1.58 16.44 -8.51
N ILE A 92 2.21 15.27 -8.70
CA ILE A 92 1.59 14.16 -9.42
C ILE A 92 0.43 13.57 -8.61
N HIS A 93 0.63 13.42 -7.29
CA HIS A 93 -0.42 12.95 -6.39
C HIS A 93 -1.66 13.85 -6.46
N GLU A 94 -1.49 15.17 -6.39
CA GLU A 94 -2.60 16.11 -6.50
C GLU A 94 -3.27 16.09 -7.89
N ARG A 95 -2.51 15.83 -8.94
CA ARG A 95 -3.08 15.64 -10.29
C ARG A 95 -3.95 14.39 -10.35
N ALA A 96 -3.45 13.27 -9.83
CA ALA A 96 -4.21 12.02 -9.73
C ALA A 96 -5.46 12.20 -8.83
N GLU A 97 -5.31 12.86 -7.69
CA GLU A 97 -6.41 13.18 -6.77
C GLU A 97 -7.51 14.04 -7.42
N LYS A 98 -7.14 15.07 -8.19
CA LYS A 98 -8.09 15.90 -8.95
C LYS A 98 -8.84 15.10 -10.02
N ARG A 99 -8.16 14.17 -10.71
CA ARG A 99 -8.81 13.29 -11.69
C ARG A 99 -9.77 12.31 -11.04
N VAL A 100 -9.35 11.67 -9.95
CA VAL A 100 -10.20 10.77 -9.17
C VAL A 100 -11.41 11.54 -8.62
N ARG A 101 -11.22 12.76 -8.12
CA ARG A 101 -12.31 13.64 -7.71
C ARG A 101 -13.30 13.89 -8.86
N GLY A 102 -12.81 14.25 -10.05
CA GLY A 102 -13.67 14.47 -11.22
C GLY A 102 -14.49 13.24 -11.60
N ILE A 103 -13.89 12.03 -11.51
CA ILE A 103 -14.63 10.77 -11.71
C ILE A 103 -15.74 10.63 -10.66
N ILE A 104 -15.40 10.78 -9.37
CA ILE A 104 -16.34 10.59 -8.26
C ILE A 104 -17.53 11.58 -8.35
N GLU A 105 -17.24 12.86 -8.61
CA GLU A 105 -18.28 13.91 -8.74
C GLU A 105 -19.21 13.64 -9.95
N GLU A 106 -18.65 13.26 -11.09
CA GLU A 106 -19.44 12.86 -12.27
C GLU A 106 -20.35 11.67 -11.97
N LEU A 107 -19.83 10.65 -11.26
CA LEU A 107 -20.62 9.48 -10.87
C LEU A 107 -21.69 9.81 -9.82
N GLY A 108 -21.41 10.75 -8.91
CA GLY A 108 -22.37 11.21 -7.92
C GLY A 108 -23.56 11.99 -8.52
N ASP A 109 -23.33 12.69 -9.64
CA ASP A 109 -24.36 13.48 -10.34
C ASP A 109 -25.15 12.65 -11.36
N ALA A 110 -24.73 11.43 -11.68
CA ALA A 110 -25.34 10.58 -12.68
C ALA A 110 -26.48 9.71 -12.10
N ASP A 111 -27.47 9.38 -12.96
CA ASP A 111 -28.51 8.39 -12.63
C ASP A 111 -27.99 6.98 -12.90
N ASN A 112 -27.20 6.47 -11.96
CA ASN A 112 -26.54 5.18 -12.07
C ASN A 112 -27.49 4.01 -11.76
N GLU A 113 -27.23 2.86 -12.38
CA GLU A 113 -27.94 1.62 -12.07
C GLU A 113 -27.70 1.22 -10.62
N THR A 114 -28.77 0.89 -9.89
CA THR A 114 -28.70 0.45 -8.50
C THR A 114 -27.83 -0.80 -8.36
N GLY A 115 -26.84 -0.76 -7.51
CA GLY A 115 -25.88 -1.84 -7.26
C GLY A 115 -24.66 -1.82 -8.20
N SER A 116 -24.61 -0.89 -9.16
CA SER A 116 -23.42 -0.73 -10.01
C SER A 116 -22.22 -0.20 -9.22
N SER A 117 -21.03 -0.36 -9.76
CA SER A 117 -19.80 0.20 -9.19
C SER A 117 -19.85 1.73 -9.16
N GLU A 118 -20.45 2.33 -10.18
CA GLU A 118 -20.64 3.76 -10.34
C GLU A 118 -21.51 4.33 -9.23
N GLN A 119 -22.68 3.71 -8.97
CA GLN A 119 -23.57 4.11 -7.87
C GLN A 119 -22.87 3.99 -6.53
N LYS A 120 -22.16 2.86 -6.26
CA LYS A 120 -21.46 2.64 -5.00
C LYS A 120 -20.39 3.71 -4.74
N VAL A 121 -19.65 4.11 -5.76
CA VAL A 121 -18.62 5.16 -5.65
C VAL A 121 -19.26 6.52 -5.33
N GLY A 122 -20.30 6.91 -6.05
CA GLY A 122 -21.04 8.16 -5.82
C GLY A 122 -21.63 8.21 -4.41
N ASP A 123 -22.36 7.17 -4.00
CA ASP A 123 -23.02 7.09 -2.69
C ASP A 123 -22.03 7.07 -1.53
N TYR A 124 -20.91 6.37 -1.66
CA TYR A 124 -19.91 6.37 -0.58
C TYR A 124 -19.30 7.75 -0.38
N TYR A 125 -19.01 8.47 -1.47
CA TYR A 125 -18.54 9.84 -1.39
C TYR A 125 -19.60 10.80 -0.87
N ALA A 126 -20.86 10.66 -1.31
CA ALA A 126 -21.99 11.44 -0.80
C ALA A 126 -22.15 11.26 0.71
N SER A 127 -22.10 10.01 1.20
CA SER A 127 -22.16 9.72 2.65
C SER A 127 -20.99 10.37 3.43
N TRP A 128 -19.80 10.44 2.84
CA TRP A 128 -18.65 11.15 3.43
C TRP A 128 -18.86 12.66 3.45
N MET A 129 -19.43 13.25 2.39
CA MET A 129 -19.65 14.70 2.29
C MET A 129 -20.85 15.19 3.11
N ASN A 130 -21.74 14.29 3.55
CA ASN A 130 -22.91 14.61 4.37
C ASN A 130 -22.51 14.84 5.85
N VAL A 131 -21.82 15.96 6.09
CA VAL A 131 -21.32 16.34 7.42
C VAL A 131 -22.45 16.48 8.44
N GLU A 132 -23.58 17.06 8.03
CA GLU A 132 -24.74 17.28 8.90
C GLU A 132 -25.23 15.96 9.49
N LYS A 133 -25.35 14.92 8.66
CA LYS A 133 -25.76 13.57 9.12
C LYS A 133 -24.72 12.92 10.02
N VAL A 134 -23.46 13.04 9.69
CA VAL A 134 -22.36 12.49 10.51
C VAL A 134 -22.29 13.18 11.88
N ASP A 135 -22.48 14.50 11.93
CA ASP A 135 -22.49 15.27 13.18
C ASP A 135 -23.73 14.98 14.03
N GLU A 136 -24.91 14.79 13.40
CA GLU A 136 -26.14 14.36 14.09
C GLU A 136 -25.94 13.02 14.82
N LEU A 137 -25.28 12.06 14.18
CA LEU A 137 -25.02 10.73 14.73
C LEU A 137 -23.98 10.76 15.86
N GLY A 138 -22.97 11.65 15.78
CA GLY A 138 -21.94 11.78 16.80
C GLY A 138 -21.15 10.51 16.99
N ILE A 139 -21.10 10.00 18.23
CA ILE A 139 -20.45 8.71 18.59
C ILE A 139 -21.43 7.52 18.54
N SER A 140 -22.73 7.76 18.35
CA SER A 140 -23.75 6.71 18.46
C SER A 140 -23.53 5.49 17.55
N PRO A 141 -22.92 5.58 16.36
CA PRO A 141 -22.62 4.41 15.55
C PRO A 141 -21.66 3.40 16.20
N LEU A 142 -20.81 3.86 17.16
CA LEU A 142 -19.93 2.99 17.93
C LEU A 142 -20.58 2.38 19.17
N GLN A 143 -21.80 2.82 19.55
CA GLN A 143 -22.40 2.38 20.81
C GLN A 143 -22.51 0.85 20.97
N PRO A 144 -22.89 0.08 19.92
CA PRO A 144 -22.93 -1.39 20.04
C PRO A 144 -21.56 -2.02 20.37
N ASP A 145 -20.47 -1.46 19.83
CA ASP A 145 -19.12 -1.93 20.10
C ASP A 145 -18.66 -1.52 21.50
N LEU A 146 -18.97 -0.30 21.93
CA LEU A 146 -18.69 0.19 23.30
C LEU A 146 -19.45 -0.60 24.35
N ASP A 147 -20.73 -0.92 24.11
CA ASP A 147 -21.53 -1.75 25.01
C ASP A 147 -20.97 -3.16 25.14
N ARG A 148 -20.45 -3.74 24.06
CA ARG A 148 -19.80 -5.05 24.06
C ARG A 148 -18.50 -5.01 24.87
N ILE A 149 -17.66 -3.97 24.70
CA ILE A 149 -16.46 -3.76 25.51
C ILE A 149 -16.82 -3.62 27.00
N ALA A 150 -17.85 -2.84 27.31
CA ALA A 150 -18.32 -2.67 28.69
C ALA A 150 -18.80 -3.98 29.33
N ALA A 151 -19.36 -4.91 28.53
CA ALA A 151 -19.88 -6.21 28.97
C ALA A 151 -18.80 -7.28 29.21
N ILE A 152 -17.51 -7.03 28.95
CA ILE A 152 -16.41 -7.95 29.23
C ILE A 152 -16.36 -8.21 30.74
N GLU A 153 -16.47 -9.49 31.18
CA GLU A 153 -16.50 -9.86 32.58
C GLU A 153 -15.28 -10.67 33.05
N ASN A 154 -14.54 -11.27 32.11
CA ASN A 154 -13.44 -12.18 32.40
C ASN A 154 -12.38 -12.18 31.29
N ALA A 155 -11.29 -12.94 31.47
CA ALA A 155 -10.18 -13.04 30.53
C ALA A 155 -10.58 -13.71 29.20
N ASP A 156 -11.55 -14.61 29.18
CA ASP A 156 -12.01 -15.26 27.95
C ASP A 156 -12.78 -14.27 27.07
N ASP A 157 -13.64 -13.45 27.67
CA ASP A 157 -14.34 -12.37 26.96
C ASP A 157 -13.35 -11.36 26.41
N LEU A 158 -12.31 -11.02 27.20
CA LEU A 158 -11.24 -10.11 26.77
C LEU A 158 -10.47 -10.67 25.58
N ALA A 159 -10.10 -11.95 25.61
CA ALA A 159 -9.43 -12.60 24.50
C ALA A 159 -10.28 -12.62 23.22
N ALA A 160 -11.57 -12.87 23.34
CA ALA A 160 -12.52 -12.79 22.22
C ALA A 160 -12.62 -11.36 21.68
N GLU A 161 -12.66 -10.35 22.55
CA GLU A 161 -12.72 -8.96 22.11
C GLU A 161 -11.42 -8.52 21.41
N PHE A 162 -10.25 -8.96 21.87
CA PHE A 162 -8.98 -8.70 21.18
C PHE A 162 -9.00 -9.20 19.72
N GLY A 163 -9.54 -10.39 19.48
CA GLY A 163 -9.70 -10.90 18.11
C GLY A 163 -10.66 -10.07 17.27
N ARG A 164 -11.73 -9.55 17.90
CA ARG A 164 -12.76 -8.76 17.20
C ARG A 164 -12.33 -7.36 16.83
N GLN A 165 -11.37 -6.76 17.57
CA GLN A 165 -10.89 -5.40 17.32
C GLN A 165 -10.36 -5.21 15.89
N TYR A 166 -9.86 -6.27 15.26
CA TYR A 166 -9.42 -6.26 13.87
C TYR A 166 -10.50 -5.81 12.89
N PHE A 167 -11.75 -6.26 13.08
CA PHE A 167 -12.88 -5.95 12.19
C PHE A 167 -13.50 -4.57 12.43
N VAL A 168 -13.17 -3.92 13.53
CA VAL A 168 -13.84 -2.70 13.98
C VAL A 168 -12.93 -1.45 14.00
N TYR A 169 -11.76 -1.51 13.37
CA TYR A 169 -10.73 -0.47 13.39
C TYR A 169 -10.24 -0.13 14.81
N GLY A 170 -10.34 -1.08 15.73
CA GLY A 170 -9.76 -0.98 17.06
C GLY A 170 -8.32 -1.49 17.09
N SER A 171 -7.77 -1.63 18.29
CA SER A 171 -6.46 -2.20 18.54
C SER A 171 -6.48 -3.25 19.61
N SER A 172 -5.53 -4.17 19.57
CA SER A 172 -5.32 -5.18 20.61
C SER A 172 -3.81 -5.44 20.78
N PRO A 173 -3.37 -6.01 21.91
CA PRO A 173 -1.93 -6.27 22.12
C PRO A 173 -1.41 -7.40 21.23
N PHE A 174 -2.28 -8.29 20.73
CA PHE A 174 -1.95 -9.32 19.77
C PHE A 174 -2.51 -8.99 18.38
N SER A 175 -1.75 -9.28 17.33
CA SER A 175 -2.23 -9.26 15.95
C SER A 175 -2.23 -10.66 15.35
N ALA A 176 -3.18 -10.90 14.43
CA ALA A 176 -3.21 -12.09 13.57
C ALA A 176 -3.41 -11.61 12.14
N GLY A 177 -2.32 -11.41 11.41
CA GLY A 177 -2.34 -10.84 10.06
C GLY A 177 -2.04 -11.87 8.97
N LEU A 178 -2.73 -11.76 7.83
CA LEU A 178 -2.44 -12.54 6.62
C LEU A 178 -1.07 -12.17 6.06
N GLY A 179 -0.27 -13.15 5.68
CA GLY A 179 0.99 -12.95 4.99
C GLY A 179 1.34 -14.10 4.06
N ILE A 180 2.06 -13.83 2.99
CA ILE A 180 2.56 -14.88 2.09
C ILE A 180 3.62 -15.69 2.85
N ASN A 181 3.53 -17.03 2.80
CA ASN A 181 4.51 -17.91 3.43
C ASN A 181 5.90 -17.72 2.76
N PRO A 182 6.91 -17.22 3.48
CA PRO A 182 8.23 -16.96 2.88
C PRO A 182 8.94 -18.22 2.36
N LYS A 183 8.56 -19.40 2.84
CA LYS A 183 9.13 -20.69 2.41
C LYS A 183 8.31 -21.38 1.32
N ASN A 184 7.06 -21.00 1.15
CA ASN A 184 6.19 -21.46 0.07
C ASN A 184 5.33 -20.31 -0.44
N PRO A 185 5.78 -19.53 -1.45
CA PRO A 185 5.07 -18.36 -1.94
C PRO A 185 3.69 -18.63 -2.57
N ASP A 186 3.31 -19.89 -2.72
CA ASP A 186 1.99 -20.29 -3.24
C ASP A 186 0.95 -20.44 -2.10
N GLU A 187 1.34 -20.17 -0.84
CA GLU A 187 0.49 -20.27 0.35
C GLU A 187 0.46 -18.97 1.13
N TYR A 188 -0.68 -18.68 1.75
CA TYR A 188 -0.79 -17.70 2.82
C TYR A 188 -0.67 -18.37 4.18
N MET A 189 -0.13 -17.65 5.16
CA MET A 189 -0.10 -18.01 6.57
C MET A 189 -0.55 -16.86 7.45
N ILE A 190 -1.04 -17.19 8.64
CA ILE A 190 -1.29 -16.19 9.68
C ILE A 190 0.00 -15.91 10.44
N ASN A 191 0.32 -14.63 10.57
CA ASN A 191 1.40 -14.12 11.39
C ASN A 191 0.83 -13.61 12.73
N ILE A 192 1.20 -14.24 13.83
CA ILE A 192 0.88 -13.78 15.19
C ILE A 192 2.02 -12.87 15.64
N GLY A 193 1.68 -11.66 16.03
CA GLY A 193 2.65 -10.66 16.45
C GLY A 193 2.19 -9.80 17.62
N LEU A 194 3.13 -9.02 18.16
CA LEU A 194 2.88 -8.00 19.17
C LEU A 194 2.53 -6.67 18.49
N THR A 195 1.50 -6.00 18.98
CA THR A 195 1.03 -4.69 18.52
C THR A 195 0.46 -3.90 19.71
N GLY A 196 -0.47 -2.99 19.53
CA GLY A 196 -1.26 -2.41 20.61
C GLY A 196 -0.71 -1.10 21.17
N LEU A 197 0.17 -0.41 20.45
CA LEU A 197 0.60 0.94 20.81
C LEU A 197 -0.26 1.98 20.07
N GLY A 198 -0.61 3.06 20.73
CA GLY A 198 -1.28 4.20 20.13
C GLY A 198 -0.30 5.22 19.54
N LEU A 199 0.93 5.29 20.05
CA LEU A 199 2.03 6.05 19.46
C LEU A 199 2.78 5.22 18.40
N PRO A 200 3.50 5.86 17.45
CA PRO A 200 4.04 5.19 16.27
C PRO A 200 5.07 4.08 16.53
N ASP A 201 5.84 4.17 17.59
CA ASP A 201 6.89 3.20 17.93
C ASP A 201 7.14 3.14 19.45
N ARG A 202 7.80 2.08 19.92
CA ARG A 202 8.22 1.89 21.31
C ARG A 202 9.05 3.05 21.85
N ASP A 203 9.88 3.65 20.99
CA ASP A 203 10.80 4.73 21.40
C ASP A 203 10.05 5.97 21.87
N TYR A 204 8.83 6.23 21.38
CA TYR A 204 7.96 7.30 21.87
C TYR A 204 7.57 7.16 23.35
N TYR A 205 7.58 5.94 23.90
CA TYR A 205 7.27 5.63 25.30
C TYR A 205 8.52 5.59 26.18
N LEU A 206 9.67 5.14 25.63
CA LEU A 206 10.85 4.74 26.39
C LEU A 206 12.01 5.76 26.34
N ASP A 207 12.02 6.62 25.34
CA ASP A 207 13.04 7.68 25.21
C ASP A 207 12.54 8.97 25.92
N ASP A 208 13.42 9.58 26.72
CA ASP A 208 13.14 10.78 27.49
C ASP A 208 13.69 12.05 26.84
N THR A 209 13.81 12.08 25.50
CA THR A 209 14.03 13.33 24.78
C THR A 209 12.87 14.30 25.04
N GLU A 210 13.16 15.60 25.08
CA GLU A 210 12.17 16.67 25.31
C GLU A 210 10.94 16.50 24.38
N ARG A 211 11.18 16.22 23.10
CA ARG A 211 10.11 16.01 22.13
C ARG A 211 9.20 14.81 22.47
N PHE A 212 9.74 13.68 22.90
CA PHE A 212 8.92 12.52 23.24
C PHE A 212 8.16 12.71 24.55
N ILE A 213 8.74 13.45 25.50
CA ILE A 213 8.03 13.85 26.72
C ILE A 213 6.82 14.74 26.38
N GLU A 214 6.99 15.74 25.52
CA GLU A 214 5.89 16.59 25.04
C GLU A 214 4.81 15.77 24.32
N ILE A 215 5.21 14.87 23.44
CA ILE A 215 4.25 13.99 22.72
C ILE A 215 3.44 13.14 23.70
N ARG A 216 4.06 12.56 24.74
CA ARG A 216 3.33 11.78 25.77
C ARG A 216 2.34 12.65 26.57
N GLN A 217 2.66 13.91 26.84
CA GLN A 217 1.74 14.85 27.50
C GLN A 217 0.51 15.14 26.61
N GLU A 218 0.72 15.45 25.33
CA GLU A 218 -0.36 15.66 24.38
C GLU A 218 -1.17 14.39 24.13
N TYR A 219 -0.54 13.22 24.21
CA TYR A 219 -1.19 11.93 24.10
C TYR A 219 -2.17 11.66 25.25
N LEU A 220 -1.80 12.01 26.49
CA LEU A 220 -2.71 11.94 27.65
C LEU A 220 -3.94 12.82 27.46
N ILE A 221 -3.77 14.03 26.91
CA ILE A 221 -4.88 14.93 26.58
C ILE A 221 -5.79 14.28 25.53
N HIS A 222 -5.21 13.70 24.49
CA HIS A 222 -5.94 13.03 23.42
C HIS A 222 -6.75 11.83 23.94
N ILE A 223 -6.14 10.94 24.74
CA ILE A 223 -6.84 9.79 25.34
C ILE A 223 -8.01 10.28 26.19
N THR A 224 -7.77 11.28 27.04
CA THR A 224 -8.81 11.89 27.91
C THR A 224 -9.99 12.41 27.09
N GLN A 225 -9.72 13.11 25.96
CA GLN A 225 -10.77 13.62 25.09
C GLN A 225 -11.56 12.49 24.41
N MET A 226 -10.89 11.46 23.89
CA MET A 226 -11.55 10.31 23.23
C MET A 226 -12.46 9.57 24.21
N LEU A 227 -11.99 9.24 25.41
CA LEU A 227 -12.78 8.63 26.47
C LEU A 227 -13.94 9.53 26.93
N GLY A 228 -13.74 10.85 26.92
CA GLY A 228 -14.78 11.83 27.22
C GLY A 228 -15.95 11.78 26.24
N PHE A 229 -15.73 11.51 24.95
CA PHE A 229 -16.80 11.34 23.95
C PHE A 229 -17.68 10.11 24.25
N ALA A 230 -17.12 9.06 24.86
CA ALA A 230 -17.85 7.88 25.30
C ALA A 230 -18.42 8.01 26.73
N ASN A 231 -18.37 9.20 27.34
CA ASN A 231 -18.84 9.46 28.70
C ASN A 231 -18.18 8.54 29.76
N TYR A 232 -16.92 8.16 29.57
CA TYR A 232 -16.18 7.44 30.60
C TYR A 232 -16.12 8.26 31.90
N ARG A 233 -16.33 7.57 33.03
CA ARG A 233 -16.09 8.18 34.34
C ARG A 233 -14.56 8.27 34.52
N ASP A 234 -14.08 9.38 35.05
CA ASP A 234 -12.68 9.61 35.39
C ASP A 234 -11.69 9.41 34.21
N PRO A 235 -11.94 10.03 33.02
CA PRO A 235 -11.18 9.76 31.82
C PRO A 235 -9.69 10.13 31.93
N VAL A 236 -9.32 11.03 32.86
CA VAL A 236 -7.92 11.41 33.13
C VAL A 236 -7.18 10.24 33.82
N GLU A 237 -7.78 9.59 34.81
CA GLU A 237 -7.18 8.43 35.49
C GLU A 237 -6.97 7.26 34.55
N TYR A 238 -7.95 7.02 33.66
CA TYR A 238 -7.80 5.99 32.62
C TYR A 238 -6.76 6.38 31.55
N ALA A 239 -6.58 7.65 31.23
CA ALA A 239 -5.53 8.08 30.31
C ALA A 239 -4.13 7.76 30.87
N ASP A 240 -3.89 8.04 32.13
CA ASP A 240 -2.64 7.67 32.81
C ASP A 240 -2.45 6.13 32.82
N SER A 241 -3.52 5.37 33.11
CA SER A 241 -3.48 3.92 33.14
C SER A 241 -3.20 3.32 31.76
N ILE A 242 -3.79 3.88 30.69
CA ILE A 242 -3.56 3.44 29.30
C ILE A 242 -2.12 3.74 28.87
N LEU A 243 -1.59 4.93 29.18
CA LEU A 243 -0.19 5.27 28.87
C LEU A 243 0.78 4.33 29.59
N ALA A 244 0.51 4.00 30.88
CA ALA A 244 1.31 3.05 31.64
C ALA A 244 1.24 1.63 31.05
N LEU A 245 0.06 1.17 30.65
CA LEU A 245 -0.16 -0.11 29.98
C LEU A 245 0.60 -0.20 28.65
N GLU A 246 0.47 0.83 27.81
CA GLU A 246 1.16 0.88 26.52
C GLU A 246 2.68 1.00 26.67
N THR A 247 3.16 1.67 27.71
CA THR A 247 4.59 1.71 28.07
C THR A 247 5.08 0.29 28.40
N ALA A 248 4.33 -0.47 29.20
CA ALA A 248 4.67 -1.87 29.49
C ALA A 248 4.66 -2.75 28.21
N ILE A 249 3.71 -2.53 27.28
CA ILE A 249 3.71 -3.20 25.97
C ILE A 249 4.94 -2.78 25.15
N ALA A 250 5.32 -1.49 25.17
CA ALA A 250 6.48 -0.97 24.45
C ALA A 250 7.80 -1.57 24.94
N GLU A 251 7.93 -1.80 26.26
CA GLU A 251 9.09 -2.49 26.84
C GLU A 251 9.28 -3.91 26.28
N LEU A 252 8.20 -4.61 25.97
CA LEU A 252 8.22 -5.95 25.37
C LEU A 252 8.52 -5.95 23.88
N GLN A 253 8.27 -4.83 23.18
CA GLN A 253 8.48 -4.77 21.74
C GLN A 253 9.97 -4.78 21.37
N TRP A 254 10.31 -5.53 20.35
CA TRP A 254 11.62 -5.49 19.71
C TRP A 254 11.90 -4.10 19.10
N ILE A 255 13.17 -3.71 19.04
CA ILE A 255 13.59 -2.52 18.32
C ILE A 255 13.23 -2.63 16.83
N ARG A 256 13.05 -1.50 16.16
CA ARG A 256 12.61 -1.42 14.76
C ARG A 256 13.48 -2.24 13.80
N ALA A 257 14.79 -2.24 14.00
CA ALA A 257 15.74 -3.01 13.18
C ALA A 257 15.46 -4.53 13.27
N ASP A 258 15.20 -5.05 14.46
CA ASP A 258 14.92 -6.46 14.68
C ASP A 258 13.55 -6.88 14.14
N ARG A 259 12.52 -6.01 14.27
CA ARG A 259 11.20 -6.24 13.68
C ARG A 259 11.21 -6.26 12.15
N ARG A 260 12.18 -5.59 11.53
CA ARG A 260 12.39 -5.62 10.07
C ARG A 260 13.12 -6.88 9.60
N ASP A 261 13.90 -7.54 10.47
CA ASP A 261 14.69 -8.70 10.10
C ASP A 261 13.82 -9.94 9.84
N ARG A 262 13.72 -10.32 8.57
CA ARG A 262 12.92 -11.47 8.11
C ARG A 262 13.43 -12.81 8.62
N ASP A 263 14.67 -12.91 9.11
CA ASP A 263 15.18 -14.13 9.74
C ASP A 263 14.73 -14.23 11.19
N LYS A 264 14.69 -13.12 11.92
CA LYS A 264 14.20 -13.07 13.29
C LYS A 264 12.70 -13.25 13.40
N THR A 265 11.94 -12.68 12.46
CA THR A 265 10.48 -12.69 12.48
C THR A 265 9.83 -13.93 11.87
N TYR A 266 10.60 -14.87 11.32
CA TYR A 266 10.09 -16.11 10.74
C TYR A 266 10.25 -17.29 11.71
N ASN A 267 9.26 -17.52 12.55
CA ASN A 267 9.23 -18.63 13.51
C ASN A 267 7.96 -19.47 13.30
N PRO A 268 8.00 -20.45 12.35
CA PRO A 268 6.83 -21.27 12.04
C PRO A 268 6.50 -22.20 13.21
N THR A 269 5.22 -22.30 13.54
CA THR A 269 4.67 -23.15 14.58
C THR A 269 3.25 -23.54 14.24
N THR A 270 2.54 -24.20 15.19
CA THR A 270 1.14 -24.54 15.03
C THR A 270 0.28 -23.88 16.11
N VAL A 271 -1.01 -23.70 15.82
CA VAL A 271 -1.99 -23.21 16.80
C VAL A 271 -2.08 -24.17 18.00
N THR A 272 -1.97 -25.48 17.76
CA THR A 272 -1.91 -26.49 18.82
C THR A 272 -0.71 -26.26 19.73
N ALA A 273 0.49 -26.09 19.18
CA ALA A 273 1.69 -25.81 19.96
C ALA A 273 1.62 -24.46 20.70
N LEU A 274 1.07 -23.42 20.03
CA LEU A 274 0.86 -22.10 20.65
C LEU A 274 -0.04 -22.21 21.90
N LYS A 275 -1.16 -22.94 21.82
CA LYS A 275 -2.08 -23.17 22.93
C LYS A 275 -1.46 -23.96 24.08
N GLU A 276 -0.63 -24.96 23.76
CA GLU A 276 0.05 -25.78 24.77
C GLU A 276 1.16 -25.01 25.50
N GLN A 277 1.97 -24.26 24.75
CA GLN A 277 3.10 -23.51 25.29
C GLN A 277 2.68 -22.25 26.05
N HIS A 278 1.59 -21.63 25.63
CA HIS A 278 1.10 -20.33 26.10
C HIS A 278 -0.35 -20.41 26.57
N SER A 279 -0.62 -21.35 27.47
CA SER A 279 -1.96 -21.67 27.97
C SER A 279 -2.58 -20.59 28.87
N GLY A 280 -1.81 -19.57 29.26
CA GLY A 280 -2.28 -18.42 30.06
C GLY A 280 -3.20 -17.46 29.32
N PHE A 281 -3.44 -17.66 28.02
CA PHE A 281 -4.33 -16.85 27.19
C PHE A 281 -5.28 -17.74 26.38
N ASN A 282 -6.54 -17.31 26.23
CA ASN A 282 -7.53 -18.08 25.47
C ASN A 282 -7.39 -17.83 23.95
N TRP A 283 -6.37 -18.45 23.35
CA TRP A 283 -6.12 -18.41 21.91
C TRP A 283 -7.30 -18.92 21.08
N ALA A 284 -8.12 -19.83 21.62
CA ALA A 284 -9.28 -20.33 20.90
C ALA A 284 -10.32 -19.23 20.72
N ALA A 285 -10.67 -18.50 21.78
CA ALA A 285 -11.61 -17.39 21.72
C ALA A 285 -11.09 -16.23 20.84
N PHE A 286 -9.79 -15.93 20.91
CA PHE A 286 -9.13 -14.93 20.06
C PHE A 286 -9.24 -15.29 18.58
N LEU A 287 -8.84 -16.51 18.20
CA LEU A 287 -8.85 -16.96 16.80
C LEU A 287 -10.26 -17.14 16.24
N GLU A 288 -11.21 -17.65 17.05
CA GLU A 288 -12.62 -17.76 16.65
C GLU A 288 -13.22 -16.38 16.36
N SER A 289 -13.00 -15.41 17.24
CA SER A 289 -13.46 -14.03 17.02
C SER A 289 -12.78 -13.34 15.86
N HIS A 290 -11.61 -13.81 15.44
CA HIS A 290 -10.88 -13.39 14.25
C HIS A 290 -11.27 -14.20 12.99
N ARG A 291 -12.21 -15.16 13.09
CA ARG A 291 -12.64 -16.10 12.02
C ARG A 291 -11.51 -16.99 11.52
N LEU A 292 -10.56 -17.34 12.39
CA LEU A 292 -9.34 -18.12 12.08
C LEU A 292 -9.31 -19.48 12.81
N GLU A 293 -10.43 -19.98 13.31
CA GLU A 293 -10.54 -21.23 14.09
C GLU A 293 -10.10 -22.47 13.31
N PHE A 294 -10.10 -22.41 11.97
CA PHE A 294 -9.68 -23.52 11.08
C PHE A 294 -8.17 -23.51 10.77
N VAL A 295 -7.44 -22.46 11.18
CA VAL A 295 -6.00 -22.32 10.92
C VAL A 295 -5.21 -23.17 11.88
N GLU A 296 -4.24 -23.94 11.37
CA GLU A 296 -3.32 -24.72 12.21
C GLU A 296 -1.87 -24.24 12.09
N ASN A 297 -1.40 -23.96 10.87
CA ASN A 297 -0.03 -23.51 10.65
C ASN A 297 0.06 -21.98 10.72
N ILE A 298 0.95 -21.47 11.57
CA ILE A 298 1.15 -20.03 11.80
C ILE A 298 2.63 -19.68 11.86
N ILE A 299 2.93 -18.40 11.79
CA ILE A 299 4.25 -17.83 12.08
C ILE A 299 4.11 -16.93 13.32
N THR A 300 4.98 -17.11 14.32
CA THR A 300 5.10 -16.15 15.42
C THR A 300 6.24 -15.18 15.12
N ASN A 301 5.91 -13.87 15.04
CA ASN A 301 6.91 -12.86 14.67
C ASN A 301 7.87 -12.53 15.82
N HIS A 302 7.38 -12.60 17.07
CA HIS A 302 8.12 -12.21 18.28
C HIS A 302 7.92 -13.29 19.36
N PRO A 303 8.50 -14.50 19.20
CA PRO A 303 8.16 -15.66 20.04
C PRO A 303 8.50 -15.48 21.53
N ASP A 304 9.56 -14.75 21.85
CA ASP A 304 9.99 -14.46 23.22
C ASP A 304 9.14 -13.41 23.94
N THR A 305 8.31 -12.68 23.22
CA THR A 305 7.43 -11.65 23.79
C THR A 305 6.03 -12.15 24.15
N ILE A 306 5.64 -13.33 23.67
CA ILE A 306 4.28 -13.85 23.84
C ILE A 306 3.97 -14.10 25.32
N GLU A 307 4.81 -14.82 26.04
CA GLU A 307 4.58 -15.16 27.45
C GLU A 307 4.60 -13.93 28.36
N PRO A 308 5.58 -13.00 28.25
CA PRO A 308 5.54 -11.75 28.99
C PRO A 308 4.28 -10.91 28.73
N LEU A 309 3.80 -10.88 27.46
CA LEU A 309 2.59 -10.15 27.13
C LEU A 309 1.34 -10.80 27.75
N ILE A 310 1.25 -12.14 27.78
CA ILE A 310 0.18 -12.86 28.45
C ILE A 310 0.18 -12.57 29.94
N ALA A 311 1.34 -12.52 30.58
CA ALA A 311 1.47 -12.13 31.97
C ALA A 311 0.92 -10.71 32.19
N LEU A 312 1.29 -9.76 31.34
CA LEU A 312 0.78 -8.38 31.39
C LEU A 312 -0.75 -8.33 31.21
N VAL A 313 -1.30 -9.11 30.27
CA VAL A 313 -2.75 -9.19 30.04
C VAL A 313 -3.49 -9.66 31.30
N ASN A 314 -2.94 -10.63 32.00
CA ASN A 314 -3.55 -11.23 33.21
C ASN A 314 -3.34 -10.38 34.49
N GLU A 315 -2.27 -9.61 34.56
CA GLU A 315 -1.93 -8.76 35.72
C GLU A 315 -2.68 -7.43 35.74
N GLN A 316 -3.01 -6.89 34.56
CA GLN A 316 -3.71 -5.61 34.47
C GLN A 316 -5.20 -5.73 34.82
N PRO A 317 -5.75 -4.74 35.54
CA PRO A 317 -7.19 -4.71 35.83
C PRO A 317 -8.03 -4.70 34.56
N LEU A 318 -9.12 -5.47 34.58
CA LEU A 318 -10.03 -5.59 33.43
C LEU A 318 -10.60 -4.24 32.97
N ASP A 319 -10.84 -3.32 33.91
CA ASP A 319 -11.37 -1.99 33.60
C ASP A 319 -10.35 -1.12 32.84
N VAL A 320 -9.04 -1.34 33.05
CA VAL A 320 -7.99 -0.67 32.26
C VAL A 320 -8.02 -1.18 30.83
N TRP A 321 -8.17 -2.50 30.63
CA TRP A 321 -8.32 -3.07 29.29
C TRP A 321 -9.58 -2.58 28.57
N LYS A 322 -10.70 -2.45 29.28
CA LYS A 322 -11.92 -1.89 28.69
C LYS A 322 -11.72 -0.44 28.25
N ALA A 323 -11.07 0.38 29.05
CA ALA A 323 -10.77 1.75 28.70
C ALA A 323 -9.78 1.84 27.50
N TYR A 324 -8.75 1.00 27.49
CA TYR A 324 -7.80 0.86 26.38
C TYR A 324 -8.53 0.50 25.06
N LEU A 325 -9.36 -0.53 25.09
CA LEU A 325 -10.14 -0.96 23.92
C LEU A 325 -11.08 0.13 23.42
N ALA A 326 -11.79 0.80 24.33
CA ALA A 326 -12.69 1.90 23.99
C ALA A 326 -11.95 3.09 23.38
N TYR A 327 -10.80 3.48 23.96
CA TYR A 327 -9.95 4.55 23.44
C TYR A 327 -9.51 4.24 22.00
N HIS A 328 -8.93 3.07 21.77
CA HIS A 328 -8.46 2.67 20.44
C HIS A 328 -9.57 2.53 19.42
N LEU A 329 -10.73 2.05 19.83
CA LEU A 329 -11.91 1.96 18.98
C LEU A 329 -12.38 3.35 18.52
N ILE A 330 -12.48 4.32 19.45
CA ILE A 330 -12.91 5.68 19.12
C ILE A 330 -11.87 6.38 18.22
N SER A 331 -10.61 6.32 18.58
CA SER A 331 -9.52 6.95 17.83
C SER A 331 -9.38 6.34 16.42
N GLY A 332 -9.45 5.01 16.29
CA GLY A 332 -9.36 4.31 15.01
C GLY A 332 -10.52 4.60 14.05
N ASN A 333 -11.70 4.93 14.60
CA ASN A 333 -12.87 5.33 13.81
C ASN A 333 -13.05 6.86 13.71
N GLY A 334 -12.19 7.66 14.33
CA GLY A 334 -12.38 9.10 14.49
C GLY A 334 -12.72 9.85 13.21
N SER A 335 -12.11 9.50 12.07
CA SER A 335 -12.33 10.16 10.78
C SER A 335 -13.70 9.90 10.14
N ILE A 336 -14.45 8.88 10.60
CA ILE A 336 -15.80 8.53 10.10
C ILE A 336 -16.90 8.81 11.13
N LEU A 337 -16.55 9.52 12.20
CA LEU A 337 -17.45 10.00 13.23
C LEU A 337 -17.67 11.51 13.08
N SER A 338 -18.32 12.15 14.07
CA SER A 338 -18.59 13.59 14.02
C SER A 338 -17.34 14.44 13.83
N THR A 339 -17.52 15.60 13.22
CA THR A 339 -16.45 16.60 13.03
C THR A 339 -15.71 16.89 14.33
N LYS A 340 -16.41 16.97 15.47
CA LYS A 340 -15.79 17.19 16.78
C LYS A 340 -14.81 16.09 17.17
N ILE A 341 -15.09 14.82 16.85
CA ILE A 341 -14.20 13.69 17.14
C ILE A 341 -13.05 13.66 16.13
N ASP A 342 -13.33 13.89 14.86
CA ASP A 342 -12.34 13.97 13.78
C ASP A 342 -11.32 15.09 14.02
N ASP A 343 -11.78 16.30 14.41
CA ASP A 343 -10.91 17.43 14.74
C ASP A 343 -10.02 17.14 15.96
N ALA A 344 -10.58 16.52 17.02
CA ALA A 344 -9.79 16.13 18.18
C ALA A 344 -8.74 15.06 17.84
N ASN A 345 -9.07 14.12 16.95
CA ASN A 345 -8.12 13.13 16.45
C ASN A 345 -7.02 13.80 15.60
N PHE A 346 -7.38 14.73 14.72
CA PHE A 346 -6.42 15.49 13.93
C PHE A 346 -5.50 16.36 14.79
N ALA A 347 -6.02 16.99 15.85
CA ALA A 347 -5.23 17.83 16.76
C ALA A 347 -4.03 17.06 17.35
N PHE A 348 -4.16 15.77 17.58
CA PHE A 348 -3.06 14.92 18.03
C PHE A 348 -2.33 14.24 16.86
N VAL A 349 -3.02 13.42 16.08
CA VAL A 349 -2.39 12.60 15.04
C VAL A 349 -1.83 13.44 13.88
N GLY A 350 -2.53 14.48 13.47
CA GLY A 350 -2.09 15.39 12.40
C GLY A 350 -1.05 16.40 12.89
N LYS A 351 -1.41 17.19 13.91
CA LYS A 351 -0.55 18.30 14.36
C LYS A 351 0.64 17.82 15.19
N VAL A 352 0.39 17.08 16.27
CA VAL A 352 1.47 16.70 17.22
C VAL A 352 2.40 15.64 16.64
N LEU A 353 1.84 14.55 16.10
CA LEU A 353 2.66 13.43 15.61
C LEU A 353 3.28 13.70 14.23
N ARG A 354 2.53 14.30 13.30
CA ARG A 354 2.98 14.48 11.91
C ARG A 354 3.46 15.88 11.57
N GLY A 355 3.19 16.88 12.42
CA GLY A 355 3.60 18.27 12.19
C GLY A 355 2.79 18.99 11.12
N GLN A 356 1.59 18.52 10.79
CA GLN A 356 0.67 19.22 9.89
C GLN A 356 0.04 20.41 10.62
N GLU A 357 0.06 21.59 10.02
CA GLU A 357 -0.55 22.78 10.62
C GLU A 357 -2.08 22.79 10.45
N GLU A 358 -2.56 22.33 9.28
CA GLU A 358 -3.97 22.28 8.93
C GLU A 358 -4.38 20.88 8.46
N GLN A 359 -5.66 20.54 8.67
CA GLN A 359 -6.22 19.30 8.16
C GLN A 359 -6.50 19.43 6.65
N LEU A 360 -6.21 18.36 5.89
CA LEU A 360 -6.63 18.29 4.49
C LEU A 360 -8.14 18.58 4.38
N VAL A 361 -8.50 19.40 3.41
CA VAL A 361 -9.92 19.70 3.11
C VAL A 361 -10.73 18.43 2.92
N ARG A 362 -11.99 18.47 3.35
CA ARG A 362 -12.82 17.26 3.45
C ARG A 362 -12.93 16.47 2.14
N TRP A 363 -13.02 17.14 0.99
CA TRP A 363 -13.10 16.44 -0.29
C TRP A 363 -11.84 15.62 -0.61
N LYS A 364 -10.62 16.12 -0.31
CA LYS A 364 -9.36 15.37 -0.49
C LYS A 364 -9.36 14.10 0.35
N ARG A 365 -9.78 14.21 1.61
CA ARG A 365 -9.91 13.06 2.51
C ARG A 365 -10.98 12.06 2.05
N GLY A 366 -12.08 12.54 1.48
CA GLY A 366 -13.14 11.72 0.88
C GLY A 366 -12.66 10.95 -0.34
N VAL A 367 -11.96 11.61 -1.24
CA VAL A 367 -11.33 10.98 -2.42
C VAL A 367 -10.36 9.87 -1.99
N ALA A 368 -9.49 10.16 -1.00
CA ALA A 368 -8.55 9.17 -0.47
C ALA A 368 -9.28 7.97 0.18
N ARG A 369 -10.37 8.22 0.91
CA ARG A 369 -11.17 7.17 1.56
C ARG A 369 -11.86 6.25 0.54
N VAL A 370 -12.56 6.85 -0.43
CA VAL A 370 -13.28 6.09 -1.47
C VAL A 370 -12.30 5.33 -2.36
N GLY A 371 -11.18 5.95 -2.74
CA GLY A 371 -10.15 5.38 -3.60
C GLY A 371 -9.17 4.42 -2.91
N ALA A 372 -9.31 4.17 -1.60
CA ALA A 372 -8.45 3.25 -0.87
C ALA A 372 -8.60 1.79 -1.34
N GLN A 373 -7.57 0.97 -1.13
CA GLN A 373 -7.58 -0.47 -1.44
C GLN A 373 -8.71 -1.21 -0.70
N GLN A 374 -8.94 -0.88 0.57
CA GLN A 374 -10.06 -1.39 1.37
C GLN A 374 -11.31 -0.48 1.29
N GLY A 375 -11.39 0.35 0.26
CA GLY A 375 -12.53 1.13 -0.14
C GLY A 375 -13.09 0.63 -1.47
N LEU A 376 -13.40 1.55 -2.37
CA LEU A 376 -13.85 1.27 -3.73
C LEU A 376 -12.75 1.54 -4.77
N GLY A 377 -11.48 1.43 -4.34
CA GLY A 377 -10.31 1.74 -5.16
C GLY A 377 -10.18 0.89 -6.42
N GLU A 378 -10.67 -0.36 -6.42
CA GLU A 378 -10.74 -1.22 -7.61
C GLU A 378 -11.69 -0.65 -8.67
N ALA A 379 -12.91 -0.26 -8.28
CA ALA A 379 -13.89 0.33 -9.18
C ALA A 379 -13.40 1.67 -9.77
N LEU A 380 -12.85 2.54 -8.91
CA LEU A 380 -12.24 3.80 -9.35
C LEU A 380 -11.02 3.58 -10.24
N GLY A 381 -10.19 2.60 -9.92
CA GLY A 381 -8.99 2.26 -10.67
C GLY A 381 -9.30 1.85 -12.10
N GLN A 382 -10.35 1.08 -12.30
CA GLN A 382 -10.80 0.68 -13.63
C GLN A 382 -11.18 1.89 -14.48
N ILE A 383 -12.02 2.80 -13.95
CA ILE A 383 -12.45 4.01 -14.66
C ILE A 383 -11.26 4.96 -14.90
N TYR A 384 -10.34 5.08 -13.92
CA TYR A 384 -9.13 5.89 -14.03
C TYR A 384 -8.24 5.43 -15.18
N VAL A 385 -8.01 4.14 -15.29
CA VAL A 385 -7.18 3.54 -16.35
C VAL A 385 -7.81 3.76 -17.72
N ASP A 386 -9.10 3.50 -17.87
CA ASP A 386 -9.83 3.67 -19.13
C ASP A 386 -9.76 5.13 -19.65
N ARG A 387 -9.68 6.11 -18.75
CA ARG A 387 -9.63 7.53 -19.10
C ARG A 387 -8.22 8.08 -19.29
N TYR A 388 -7.23 7.62 -18.49
CA TYR A 388 -5.97 8.33 -18.34
C TYR A 388 -4.72 7.49 -18.60
N PHE A 389 -4.84 6.19 -18.87
CA PHE A 389 -3.67 5.34 -19.09
C PHE A 389 -3.75 4.59 -20.44
N PRO A 390 -3.13 5.13 -21.51
CA PRO A 390 -3.14 4.50 -22.82
C PRO A 390 -2.26 3.25 -22.87
N GLU A 391 -2.66 2.24 -23.65
CA GLU A 391 -1.92 0.99 -23.84
C GLU A 391 -0.49 1.22 -24.38
N SER A 392 -0.28 2.28 -25.15
CA SER A 392 1.05 2.67 -25.63
C SER A 392 2.03 2.97 -24.51
N SER A 393 1.57 3.56 -23.39
CA SER A 393 2.38 3.82 -22.21
C SER A 393 2.84 2.52 -21.54
N LYS A 394 1.95 1.52 -21.45
CA LYS A 394 2.29 0.19 -20.93
C LYS A 394 3.38 -0.48 -21.75
N THR A 395 3.27 -0.41 -23.08
CA THR A 395 4.26 -0.98 -24.01
C THR A 395 5.64 -0.33 -23.86
N GLN A 396 5.70 1.00 -23.82
CA GLN A 396 6.96 1.73 -23.64
C GLN A 396 7.59 1.46 -22.26
N MET A 397 6.78 1.38 -21.21
CA MET A 397 7.26 1.02 -19.87
C MET A 397 7.87 -0.37 -19.82
N LEU A 398 7.25 -1.37 -20.47
CA LEU A 398 7.83 -2.72 -20.56
C LEU A 398 9.19 -2.71 -21.27
N GLU A 399 9.36 -1.91 -22.32
CA GLU A 399 10.64 -1.74 -22.99
C GLU A 399 11.69 -1.12 -22.05
N LEU A 400 11.34 -0.06 -21.31
CA LEU A 400 12.23 0.55 -20.31
C LEU A 400 12.67 -0.46 -19.25
N VAL A 401 11.73 -1.27 -18.73
CA VAL A 401 12.01 -2.33 -17.76
C VAL A 401 13.02 -3.33 -18.32
N GLU A 402 12.83 -3.80 -19.56
CA GLU A 402 13.76 -4.77 -20.17
C GLU A 402 15.15 -4.17 -20.41
N ASN A 403 15.24 -2.90 -20.79
CA ASN A 403 16.52 -2.23 -20.99
C ASN A 403 17.27 -2.01 -19.65
N VAL A 404 16.56 -1.62 -18.58
CA VAL A 404 17.13 -1.52 -17.24
C VAL A 404 17.57 -2.91 -16.73
N ARG A 405 16.77 -3.95 -16.98
CA ARG A 405 17.15 -5.34 -16.69
C ARG A 405 18.43 -5.77 -17.39
N ALA A 406 18.59 -5.40 -18.66
CA ALA A 406 19.82 -5.68 -19.41
C ALA A 406 21.05 -4.97 -18.81
N ALA A 407 20.90 -3.71 -18.39
CA ALA A 407 21.96 -2.98 -17.71
C ALA A 407 22.33 -3.60 -16.34
N TYR A 408 21.33 -4.05 -15.56
CA TYR A 408 21.57 -4.81 -14.32
C TYR A 408 22.34 -6.11 -14.57
N LYS A 409 21.99 -6.83 -15.65
CA LYS A 409 22.68 -8.05 -16.05
C LYS A 409 24.17 -7.81 -16.29
N GLU A 410 24.51 -6.80 -17.07
CA GLU A 410 25.92 -6.42 -17.32
C GLU A 410 26.64 -6.04 -16.03
N ARG A 411 25.99 -5.28 -15.15
CA ARG A 411 26.55 -4.90 -13.85
C ARG A 411 26.84 -6.11 -12.98
N ILE A 412 25.88 -7.03 -12.82
CA ILE A 412 26.03 -8.24 -12.01
C ILE A 412 27.16 -9.13 -12.59
N GLN A 413 27.22 -9.28 -13.91
CA GLN A 413 28.31 -10.01 -14.58
C GLN A 413 29.71 -9.42 -14.33
N GLY A 414 29.80 -8.11 -14.20
CA GLY A 414 31.04 -7.37 -13.93
C GLY A 414 31.47 -7.30 -12.46
N LEU A 415 30.70 -7.83 -11.50
CA LEU A 415 31.04 -7.76 -10.08
C LEU A 415 32.20 -8.69 -9.73
N SER A 416 33.39 -8.10 -9.50
CA SER A 416 34.61 -8.86 -9.18
C SER A 416 34.63 -9.47 -7.77
N TRP A 417 33.78 -9.00 -6.87
CA TRP A 417 33.71 -9.46 -5.49
C TRP A 417 32.73 -10.63 -5.26
N MET A 418 31.89 -10.92 -6.27
CA MET A 418 30.87 -11.97 -6.24
C MET A 418 31.40 -13.23 -6.92
N SER A 419 31.27 -14.38 -6.28
CA SER A 419 31.63 -15.68 -6.84
C SER A 419 30.74 -16.03 -8.04
N GLU A 420 31.16 -17.00 -8.85
CA GLU A 420 30.38 -17.51 -9.98
C GLU A 420 29.05 -18.09 -9.52
N GLU A 421 29.05 -18.89 -8.46
CA GLU A 421 27.87 -19.54 -7.88
C GLU A 421 26.80 -18.51 -7.48
N THR A 422 27.16 -17.49 -6.70
CA THR A 422 26.25 -16.42 -6.28
C THR A 422 25.80 -15.58 -7.46
N ARG A 423 26.69 -15.35 -8.45
CA ARG A 423 26.39 -14.57 -9.64
C ARG A 423 25.34 -15.27 -10.52
N GLU A 424 25.43 -16.59 -10.71
CA GLU A 424 24.43 -17.35 -11.44
C GLU A 424 23.05 -17.27 -10.80
N GLU A 425 22.95 -17.41 -9.47
CA GLU A 425 21.71 -17.25 -8.72
C GLU A 425 21.13 -15.81 -8.87
N ALA A 426 22.00 -14.79 -8.77
CA ALA A 426 21.58 -13.39 -8.96
C ALA A 426 21.05 -13.15 -10.37
N LEU A 427 21.68 -13.69 -11.41
CA LEU A 427 21.25 -13.59 -12.79
C LEU A 427 19.94 -14.34 -13.05
N MET A 428 19.77 -15.53 -12.43
CA MET A 428 18.49 -16.26 -12.49
C MET A 428 17.37 -15.44 -11.85
N LYS A 429 17.64 -14.82 -10.70
CA LYS A 429 16.67 -13.96 -10.01
C LYS A 429 16.30 -12.75 -10.86
N LEU A 430 17.29 -12.05 -11.43
CA LEU A 430 17.07 -10.91 -12.31
C LEU A 430 16.20 -11.28 -13.53
N ALA A 431 16.47 -12.43 -14.15
CA ALA A 431 15.70 -12.92 -15.29
C ALA A 431 14.25 -13.26 -14.93
N ALA A 432 13.99 -13.64 -13.68
CA ALA A 432 12.68 -14.02 -13.18
C ALA A 432 11.83 -12.86 -12.65
N PHE A 433 12.34 -11.62 -12.63
CA PHE A 433 11.51 -10.47 -12.26
C PHE A 433 10.28 -10.38 -13.16
N TYR A 434 9.10 -10.29 -12.54
CA TYR A 434 7.84 -10.15 -13.26
C TYR A 434 7.31 -8.72 -13.13
N PRO A 435 7.29 -7.94 -14.22
CA PRO A 435 6.80 -6.56 -14.19
C PRO A 435 5.27 -6.52 -14.30
N LYS A 436 4.64 -5.73 -13.45
CA LYS A 436 3.23 -5.35 -13.50
C LYS A 436 3.13 -3.86 -13.77
N ILE A 437 2.52 -3.48 -14.89
CA ILE A 437 2.49 -2.11 -15.38
C ILE A 437 1.05 -1.61 -15.52
N GLY A 438 0.76 -0.47 -14.89
CA GLY A 438 -0.47 0.28 -15.04
C GLY A 438 -1.61 -0.22 -14.18
N TYR A 439 -2.08 -1.43 -14.40
CA TYR A 439 -3.31 -1.96 -13.81
C TYR A 439 -3.36 -3.49 -13.79
N PRO A 440 -4.19 -4.09 -12.89
CA PRO A 440 -4.35 -5.54 -12.78
C PRO A 440 -5.08 -6.15 -13.99
N ASN A 441 -4.72 -7.39 -14.33
CA ASN A 441 -5.42 -8.15 -15.37
C ASN A 441 -6.81 -8.65 -14.89
N LYS A 442 -7.04 -8.68 -13.58
CA LYS A 442 -8.28 -9.13 -12.96
C LYS A 442 -8.64 -8.19 -11.81
N TRP A 443 -9.82 -7.63 -11.89
CA TRP A 443 -10.38 -6.74 -10.88
C TRP A 443 -11.07 -7.51 -9.77
N VAL A 444 -11.08 -6.94 -8.56
CA VAL A 444 -11.86 -7.47 -7.45
C VAL A 444 -13.34 -7.22 -7.70
N ASP A 445 -14.16 -8.26 -7.60
CA ASP A 445 -15.61 -8.14 -7.70
C ASP A 445 -16.19 -7.53 -6.40
N LEU A 446 -16.79 -6.37 -6.52
CA LEU A 446 -17.42 -5.63 -5.43
C LEU A 446 -18.95 -5.71 -5.47
N SER A 447 -19.53 -6.62 -6.28
CA SER A 447 -20.99 -6.71 -6.49
C SER A 447 -21.77 -6.98 -5.21
N ASP A 448 -21.24 -7.79 -4.30
CA ASP A 448 -21.90 -8.18 -3.06
C ASP A 448 -21.93 -7.08 -1.98
N ILE A 449 -21.21 -5.96 -2.19
CA ILE A 449 -21.16 -4.87 -1.22
C ILE A 449 -22.35 -3.92 -1.43
N THR A 450 -23.08 -3.64 -0.37
CA THR A 450 -24.11 -2.61 -0.37
C THR A 450 -23.55 -1.29 0.18
N ILE A 451 -23.70 -0.22 -0.57
CA ILE A 451 -23.33 1.15 -0.17
C ILE A 451 -24.60 2.01 -0.15
N SER A 452 -24.69 2.92 0.83
CA SER A 452 -25.79 3.86 1.02
C SER A 452 -25.26 5.28 1.17
N GLU A 453 -25.88 6.24 0.52
CA GLU A 453 -25.52 7.66 0.57
C GLU A 453 -25.67 8.33 1.95
N ASP A 454 -26.46 7.72 2.86
CA ASP A 454 -26.75 8.24 4.19
C ASP A 454 -26.03 7.51 5.34
N ASP A 455 -25.17 6.52 5.05
CA ASP A 455 -24.59 5.64 6.07
C ASP A 455 -23.06 5.50 5.94
N LEU A 456 -22.33 6.59 6.21
CA LEU A 456 -20.86 6.59 6.15
C LEU A 456 -20.22 5.50 7.02
N PHE A 457 -20.66 5.40 8.28
CA PHE A 457 -20.10 4.44 9.23
C PHE A 457 -20.39 2.99 8.81
N GLY A 458 -21.63 2.69 8.43
CA GLY A 458 -22.01 1.36 7.95
C GLY A 458 -21.32 0.99 6.64
N ASN A 459 -21.15 1.94 5.71
CA ASN A 459 -20.39 1.72 4.48
C ASN A 459 -18.93 1.30 4.79
N ALA A 460 -18.25 2.02 5.67
CA ALA A 460 -16.88 1.70 6.07
C ALA A 460 -16.78 0.32 6.73
N ARG A 461 -17.77 -0.07 7.56
CA ARG A 461 -17.83 -1.38 8.22
C ARG A 461 -18.09 -2.52 7.23
N ARG A 462 -19.01 -2.36 6.28
CA ARG A 462 -19.31 -3.37 5.24
C ARG A 462 -18.11 -3.59 4.34
N LEU A 463 -17.41 -2.52 3.94
CA LEU A 463 -16.17 -2.62 3.16
C LEU A 463 -15.08 -3.35 3.95
N ARG A 464 -14.86 -2.96 5.22
CA ARG A 464 -13.90 -3.63 6.09
C ARG A 464 -14.21 -5.14 6.20
N GLU A 465 -15.45 -5.48 6.51
CA GLU A 465 -15.87 -6.87 6.64
C GLU A 465 -15.69 -7.67 5.34
N PHE A 466 -15.99 -7.08 4.19
CA PHE A 466 -15.79 -7.71 2.90
C PHE A 466 -14.32 -8.07 2.65
N PHE A 467 -13.40 -7.12 2.82
CA PHE A 467 -11.98 -7.37 2.59
C PHE A 467 -11.38 -8.36 3.58
N GLU A 468 -11.79 -8.31 4.85
CA GLU A 468 -11.34 -9.26 5.85
C GLU A 468 -11.86 -10.69 5.57
N ASN A 469 -13.11 -10.84 5.14
CA ASN A 469 -13.64 -12.14 4.72
C ASN A 469 -12.90 -12.67 3.48
N ARG A 470 -12.54 -11.78 2.55
CA ARG A 470 -11.72 -12.14 1.40
C ARG A 470 -10.33 -12.64 1.81
N ASP A 471 -9.71 -12.01 2.81
CA ASP A 471 -8.42 -12.43 3.33
C ASP A 471 -8.50 -13.79 4.06
N VAL A 472 -9.56 -14.03 4.80
CA VAL A 472 -9.85 -15.37 5.39
C VAL A 472 -10.01 -16.44 4.29
N GLU A 473 -10.67 -16.10 3.17
CA GLU A 473 -10.85 -17.05 2.06
C GLU A 473 -9.54 -17.35 1.32
N LYS A 474 -8.63 -16.37 1.21
CA LYS A 474 -7.29 -16.58 0.63
C LYS A 474 -6.48 -17.65 1.38
N LEU A 475 -6.65 -17.80 2.69
CA LEU A 475 -6.01 -18.88 3.46
C LEU A 475 -6.41 -20.28 2.99
N LYS A 476 -7.58 -20.42 2.38
CA LYS A 476 -8.10 -21.69 1.87
C LYS A 476 -7.77 -21.93 0.39
N THR A 477 -7.64 -20.86 -0.37
CA THR A 477 -7.47 -20.93 -1.85
C THR A 477 -6.02 -20.79 -2.29
N GLY A 478 -5.12 -20.29 -1.43
CA GLY A 478 -3.72 -20.00 -1.77
C GLY A 478 -3.55 -18.63 -2.41
N THR A 479 -2.31 -18.33 -2.85
CA THR A 479 -1.95 -17.01 -3.38
C THR A 479 -2.37 -16.85 -4.84
N ASP A 480 -2.81 -15.64 -5.20
CA ASP A 480 -3.01 -15.21 -6.59
C ASP A 480 -1.90 -14.20 -6.94
N LYS A 481 -0.92 -14.64 -7.74
CA LYS A 481 0.21 -13.78 -8.14
C LYS A 481 -0.20 -12.61 -9.03
N GLU A 482 -1.44 -12.57 -9.53
CA GLU A 482 -1.98 -11.43 -10.26
C GLU A 482 -2.57 -10.35 -9.33
N GLU A 483 -2.72 -10.62 -8.04
CA GLU A 483 -3.20 -9.65 -7.06
C GLU A 483 -2.27 -8.42 -6.95
N TRP A 484 -2.88 -7.24 -6.87
CA TRP A 484 -2.18 -5.96 -6.67
C TRP A 484 -2.39 -5.45 -5.24
N PHE A 485 -1.34 -4.84 -4.67
CA PHE A 485 -1.38 -4.24 -3.33
C PHE A 485 -1.41 -2.70 -3.37
N MET A 486 -1.48 -2.12 -4.54
CA MET A 486 -1.72 -0.70 -4.77
C MET A 486 -2.71 -0.53 -5.93
N MET A 487 -3.59 0.46 -5.81
CA MET A 487 -4.57 0.76 -6.84
C MET A 487 -3.93 1.52 -8.01
N PRO A 488 -4.47 1.44 -9.24
CA PRO A 488 -3.92 2.12 -10.41
C PRO A 488 -3.78 3.64 -10.25
N GLN A 489 -4.65 4.29 -9.49
CA GLN A 489 -4.61 5.72 -9.18
C GLN A 489 -3.59 6.09 -8.08
N THR A 490 -2.82 5.15 -7.56
CA THR A 490 -1.78 5.39 -6.55
C THR A 490 -0.48 5.85 -7.21
N VAL A 491 0.04 7.00 -6.78
CA VAL A 491 1.36 7.50 -7.21
C VAL A 491 2.43 6.85 -6.36
N ASN A 492 2.85 5.65 -6.74
CA ASN A 492 3.93 4.89 -6.09
C ASN A 492 4.34 3.70 -6.97
N ALA A 493 5.36 2.94 -6.51
CA ALA A 493 5.78 1.66 -7.05
C ALA A 493 6.17 0.72 -5.90
N TYR A 494 6.35 -0.57 -6.15
CA TYR A 494 6.85 -1.49 -5.14
C TYR A 494 7.46 -2.76 -5.72
N TYR A 495 8.40 -3.36 -4.96
CA TYR A 495 8.90 -4.71 -5.17
C TYR A 495 8.28 -5.68 -4.16
N LEU A 496 7.81 -6.84 -4.64
CA LEU A 496 7.27 -7.91 -3.80
C LEU A 496 8.22 -9.12 -3.82
N PRO A 497 9.01 -9.36 -2.76
CA PRO A 497 10.06 -10.39 -2.75
C PRO A 497 9.52 -11.82 -2.86
N ASN A 498 8.36 -12.11 -2.27
CA ASN A 498 7.75 -13.45 -2.29
C ASN A 498 7.31 -13.90 -3.69
N TRP A 499 7.06 -12.96 -4.60
CA TRP A 499 6.69 -13.28 -5.99
C TRP A 499 7.70 -12.78 -7.01
N ASN A 500 8.77 -12.14 -6.53
CA ASN A 500 9.80 -11.53 -7.36
C ASN A 500 9.21 -10.57 -8.42
N GLN A 501 8.27 -9.70 -7.98
CA GLN A 501 7.51 -8.79 -8.83
C GLN A 501 7.89 -7.34 -8.56
N ILE A 502 7.95 -6.54 -9.63
CA ILE A 502 8.03 -5.08 -9.60
C ILE A 502 6.72 -4.50 -10.15
N VAL A 503 6.12 -3.57 -9.46
CA VAL A 503 4.76 -3.09 -9.76
C VAL A 503 4.75 -1.57 -9.86
N PHE A 504 4.20 -1.06 -10.97
CA PHE A 504 4.10 0.37 -11.28
C PHE A 504 2.64 0.71 -11.61
N PRO A 505 1.85 1.23 -10.66
CA PRO A 505 0.50 1.72 -10.92
C PRO A 505 0.45 2.82 -12.00
N ALA A 506 -0.70 2.99 -12.65
CA ALA A 506 -0.86 3.92 -13.76
C ALA A 506 -0.52 5.37 -13.39
N ALA A 507 -0.88 5.80 -12.16
CA ALA A 507 -0.74 7.19 -11.75
C ALA A 507 0.70 7.69 -11.59
N ILE A 508 1.70 6.80 -11.35
CA ILE A 508 3.11 7.22 -11.33
C ILE A 508 3.67 7.39 -12.75
N LEU A 509 3.00 6.80 -13.77
CA LEU A 509 3.45 6.78 -15.15
C LEU A 509 3.02 8.05 -15.90
N GLU A 510 3.34 9.20 -15.31
CA GLU A 510 3.07 10.55 -15.81
C GLU A 510 4.27 11.47 -15.62
N ALA A 511 4.31 12.56 -16.40
CA ALA A 511 5.34 13.57 -16.28
C ALA A 511 5.37 14.19 -14.86
N PRO A 512 6.56 14.38 -14.29
CA PRO A 512 7.89 14.25 -14.89
C PRO A 512 8.54 12.87 -14.73
N PHE A 513 7.87 11.86 -14.12
CA PHE A 513 8.46 10.52 -14.03
C PHE A 513 8.47 9.80 -15.38
N PHE A 514 7.33 9.83 -16.09
CA PHE A 514 7.21 9.20 -17.41
C PHE A 514 6.41 10.09 -18.36
N ASP A 515 6.94 10.35 -19.52
CA ASP A 515 6.24 11.03 -20.60
C ASP A 515 6.50 10.28 -21.92
N PRO A 516 5.46 9.66 -22.52
CA PRO A 516 5.62 8.89 -23.75
C PRO A 516 6.08 9.73 -24.95
N ASN A 517 6.00 11.07 -24.84
CA ASN A 517 6.38 12.01 -25.88
C ASN A 517 7.72 12.72 -25.61
N ALA A 518 8.33 12.48 -24.44
CA ALA A 518 9.62 13.04 -24.09
C ALA A 518 10.77 12.31 -24.82
N ASP A 519 11.94 12.94 -24.86
CA ASP A 519 13.16 12.25 -25.28
C ASP A 519 13.37 11.00 -24.39
N PRO A 520 13.66 9.83 -24.97
CA PRO A 520 13.85 8.60 -24.19
C PRO A 520 14.86 8.73 -23.05
N ALA A 521 15.92 9.54 -23.21
CA ALA A 521 16.90 9.77 -22.16
C ALA A 521 16.28 10.39 -20.89
N VAL A 522 15.24 11.22 -21.04
CA VAL A 522 14.49 11.81 -19.91
C VAL A 522 13.79 10.72 -19.13
N ASN A 523 13.07 9.81 -19.80
CA ASN A 523 12.39 8.69 -19.16
C ASN A 523 13.37 7.74 -18.47
N TYR A 524 14.57 7.49 -19.03
CA TYR A 524 15.61 6.72 -18.33
C TYR A 524 16.14 7.42 -17.08
N GLY A 525 16.29 8.75 -17.12
CA GLY A 525 16.74 9.54 -15.96
C GLY A 525 15.69 9.67 -14.85
N ALA A 526 14.41 9.55 -15.19
CA ALA A 526 13.27 9.69 -14.27
C ALA A 526 12.69 8.34 -13.88
N ILE A 527 11.68 7.81 -14.61
CA ILE A 527 11.05 6.53 -14.25
C ILE A 527 12.05 5.36 -14.34
N GLY A 528 13.07 5.44 -15.19
CA GLY A 528 14.14 4.44 -15.24
C GLY A 528 14.92 4.32 -13.94
N ALA A 529 15.10 5.43 -13.19
CA ALA A 529 15.68 5.42 -11.86
C ALA A 529 14.75 4.70 -10.85
N VAL A 530 13.43 4.91 -10.95
CA VAL A 530 12.45 4.19 -10.11
C VAL A 530 12.43 2.69 -10.45
N ILE A 531 12.47 2.32 -11.74
CA ILE A 531 12.59 0.92 -12.16
C ILE A 531 13.85 0.28 -11.57
N GLY A 532 14.99 1.00 -11.63
CA GLY A 532 16.25 0.57 -11.03
C GLY A 532 16.14 0.41 -9.51
N HIS A 533 15.45 1.30 -8.82
CA HIS A 533 15.18 1.23 -7.39
C HIS A 533 14.39 -0.04 -7.04
N GLU A 534 13.27 -0.31 -7.73
CA GLU A 534 12.45 -1.50 -7.46
C GLU A 534 13.20 -2.81 -7.78
N MET A 535 13.98 -2.85 -8.86
CA MET A 535 14.87 -3.99 -9.13
C MET A 535 15.96 -4.13 -8.07
N GLY A 536 16.48 -3.00 -7.57
CA GLY A 536 17.48 -2.95 -6.50
C GLY A 536 16.99 -3.60 -5.21
N HIS A 537 15.71 -3.43 -4.86
CA HIS A 537 15.09 -4.10 -3.72
C HIS A 537 15.19 -5.63 -3.78
N GLY A 538 15.29 -6.24 -4.97
CA GLY A 538 15.53 -7.66 -5.10
C GLY A 538 16.89 -8.13 -4.58
N PHE A 539 17.85 -7.21 -4.42
CA PHE A 539 19.25 -7.48 -4.05
C PHE A 539 19.71 -6.72 -2.80
N ASP A 540 18.80 -5.96 -2.13
CA ASP A 540 19.11 -5.26 -0.89
C ASP A 540 19.25 -6.21 0.32
N ASP A 541 19.35 -5.64 1.53
CA ASP A 541 19.53 -6.39 2.79
C ASP A 541 18.40 -7.40 3.07
N GLN A 542 17.18 -7.14 2.60
CA GLN A 542 16.02 -8.01 2.77
C GLN A 542 15.70 -8.82 1.52
N GLY A 543 15.66 -8.19 0.35
CA GLY A 543 15.36 -8.89 -0.91
C GLY A 543 16.38 -9.96 -1.26
N SER A 544 17.66 -9.75 -0.91
CA SER A 544 18.74 -10.74 -1.08
C SER A 544 18.53 -12.05 -0.31
N LYS A 545 17.55 -12.08 0.62
CA LYS A 545 17.16 -13.31 1.36
C LYS A 545 16.19 -14.20 0.58
N TYR A 546 15.69 -13.75 -0.59
CA TYR A 546 14.72 -14.47 -1.43
C TYR A 546 15.35 -14.85 -2.77
N ASP A 547 15.09 -16.06 -3.24
CA ASP A 547 15.58 -16.57 -4.52
C ASP A 547 14.71 -16.11 -5.73
N ALA A 548 15.04 -16.59 -6.93
CA ALA A 548 14.33 -16.30 -8.17
C ALA A 548 12.83 -16.67 -8.16
N ARG A 549 12.43 -17.62 -7.32
CA ARG A 549 11.03 -18.07 -7.16
C ARG A 549 10.29 -17.35 -6.03
N GLY A 550 10.96 -16.42 -5.34
CA GLY A 550 10.43 -15.75 -4.17
C GLY A 550 10.47 -16.58 -2.88
N VAL A 551 11.23 -17.68 -2.88
CA VAL A 551 11.40 -18.50 -1.68
C VAL A 551 12.51 -17.94 -0.81
N LYS A 552 12.22 -17.68 0.46
CA LYS A 552 13.22 -17.26 1.43
C LYS A 552 14.21 -18.39 1.70
N ARG A 553 15.45 -18.25 1.21
CA ARG A 553 16.58 -19.15 1.44
C ARG A 553 17.92 -18.41 1.33
N ASN A 554 18.96 -18.95 1.95
CA ASN A 554 20.31 -18.49 1.66
C ASN A 554 20.76 -19.08 0.30
N TRP A 555 21.03 -18.23 -0.67
CA TRP A 555 21.55 -18.58 -1.99
C TRP A 555 22.94 -17.95 -2.24
N TRP A 556 23.50 -17.32 -1.23
CA TRP A 556 24.84 -16.74 -1.24
C TRP A 556 25.86 -17.71 -0.69
N THR A 557 27.11 -17.65 -1.17
CA THR A 557 28.22 -18.22 -0.42
C THR A 557 28.49 -17.39 0.84
N ASP A 558 29.06 -17.98 1.89
CA ASP A 558 29.38 -17.26 3.12
C ASP A 558 30.36 -16.10 2.86
N ALA A 559 31.31 -16.28 1.93
CA ALA A 559 32.28 -15.26 1.55
C ALA A 559 31.59 -14.07 0.85
N ASP A 560 30.67 -14.35 -0.06
CA ASP A 560 29.93 -13.29 -0.76
C ASP A 560 28.99 -12.55 0.17
N ARG A 561 28.34 -13.24 1.10
CA ARG A 561 27.51 -12.61 2.14
C ARG A 561 28.35 -11.67 3.00
N ALA A 562 29.53 -12.09 3.44
CA ALA A 562 30.46 -11.23 4.19
C ALA A 562 30.93 -10.01 3.37
N ASN A 563 31.23 -10.22 2.08
CA ASN A 563 31.60 -9.13 1.17
C ASN A 563 30.45 -8.12 0.98
N PHE A 564 29.20 -8.60 0.87
CA PHE A 564 28.03 -7.74 0.80
C PHE A 564 27.86 -6.92 2.08
N SER A 565 27.86 -7.56 3.26
CA SER A 565 27.74 -6.89 4.55
C SER A 565 28.81 -5.81 4.75
N SER A 566 30.07 -6.12 4.47
CA SER A 566 31.15 -5.11 4.57
C SER A 566 30.96 -3.88 3.67
N ARG A 567 30.23 -4.01 2.56
CA ARG A 567 29.92 -2.87 1.66
C ARG A 567 28.73 -2.07 2.16
N THR A 568 27.70 -2.74 2.66
CA THR A 568 26.53 -2.09 3.26
C THR A 568 26.89 -1.35 4.54
N ASP A 569 27.78 -1.92 5.38
CA ASP A 569 28.28 -1.28 6.60
C ASP A 569 28.99 0.05 6.28
N ARG A 570 29.87 0.05 5.26
CA ARG A 570 30.55 1.28 4.81
C ARG A 570 29.60 2.35 4.29
N LEU A 571 28.49 1.93 3.64
CA LEU A 571 27.45 2.87 3.21
C LEU A 571 26.72 3.42 4.43
N GLY A 572 26.37 2.57 5.41
CA GLY A 572 25.76 2.99 6.68
C GLY A 572 26.64 3.98 7.42
N GLU A 573 27.93 3.68 7.61
CA GLU A 573 28.91 4.58 8.23
C GLU A 573 28.96 5.97 7.54
N GLN A 574 28.82 6.02 6.21
CA GLN A 574 28.75 7.30 5.50
C GLN A 574 27.47 8.08 5.85
N PHE A 575 26.31 7.42 5.89
CA PHE A 575 25.05 8.06 6.26
C PHE A 575 25.03 8.54 7.71
N ASP A 576 25.71 7.83 8.63
CA ASP A 576 25.86 8.23 10.04
C ASP A 576 26.65 9.54 10.22
N THR A 577 27.29 10.04 9.15
CA THR A 577 28.02 11.32 9.18
C THR A 577 27.15 12.53 8.84
N TYR A 578 25.93 12.34 8.38
CA TYR A 578 24.98 13.41 8.04
C TYR A 578 23.94 13.62 9.13
#